data_4dc7cd8ad04d9397b03681e7a71ffdd3
#
_entry.id   4dc7cd8ad04d9397b03681e7a71ffdd3
#
_cell.length_a   1.000
_cell.length_b   1.000
_cell.length_c   1.000
_cell.angle_alpha   90.00
_cell.angle_beta   90.00
_cell.angle_gamma   90.00
#
_symmetry.space_group_name_H-M   'P 1'
#
loop_
_entity.id
_entity.type
_entity.pdbx_description
1 polymer ?
#
loop_
_entity_poly.entity_id
_entity_poly.type
_entity_poly.pdbx_seq_one_letter_code
_entity_poly.pdbx_strand_id
1 'polypeptide(L)'
;KTWHGKVELFLGCVAAAGGMRIYDDIQRAVEEIVGRINGRFARIDWTPVRLSTRRIPYEELVAWFGEADVCWITPLRDGLNLVAKEYVAARRGRDGVLVLSEFTGASVELQGAVLANPYSHGSMDRAIAEALVMPKPEQCERMVTMNQAVEEFTVEHWAEQQLGELSVL
;
A
#
# COMPACT_ATOMS: atom_id res chain seq x y z
N LYS A 1 2.55 -18.91 13.23
CA LYS A 1 2.55 -20.21 12.55
C LYS A 1 1.41 -20.37 11.53
N THR A 2 0.31 -19.65 11.67
CA THR A 2 -0.90 -19.80 10.82
C THR A 2 -0.63 -19.43 9.35
N TRP A 3 0.22 -18.44 9.09
CA TRP A 3 0.50 -17.90 7.76
C TRP A 3 1.81 -18.40 7.13
N HIS A 4 2.58 -19.21 7.84
CA HIS A 4 3.85 -19.74 7.35
C HIS A 4 3.62 -20.62 6.10
N GLY A 5 4.28 -20.28 5.00
CA GLY A 5 4.13 -20.93 3.71
C GLY A 5 2.86 -20.57 2.92
N LYS A 6 2.10 -19.54 3.37
CA LYS A 6 0.83 -19.15 2.74
C LYS A 6 0.78 -17.68 2.31
N VAL A 7 1.67 -16.84 2.83
CA VAL A 7 1.72 -15.41 2.54
C VAL A 7 3.11 -15.05 2.10
N GLU A 8 3.22 -14.29 1.02
CA GLU A 8 4.46 -13.67 0.58
C GLU A 8 4.29 -12.15 0.64
N LEU A 9 5.29 -11.45 1.16
CA LEU A 9 5.38 -10.00 1.10
C LEU A 9 6.29 -9.60 -0.06
N PHE A 10 5.77 -8.92 -1.06
CA PHE A 10 6.57 -8.20 -2.03
C PHE A 10 6.83 -6.77 -1.51
N LEU A 11 8.08 -6.45 -1.24
CA LEU A 11 8.50 -5.16 -0.72
C LEU A 11 9.28 -4.39 -1.79
N GLY A 12 8.65 -3.36 -2.36
CA GLY A 12 9.32 -2.39 -3.23
C GLY A 12 9.91 -1.27 -2.39
N CYS A 13 11.23 -1.17 -2.32
CA CYS A 13 11.94 -0.14 -1.54
C CYS A 13 12.96 0.55 -2.46
N VAL A 14 12.49 1.56 -3.21
CA VAL A 14 13.32 2.32 -4.14
C VAL A 14 13.84 3.57 -3.44
N ALA A 15 15.15 3.76 -3.39
CA ALA A 15 15.76 4.97 -2.83
C ALA A 15 15.30 6.22 -3.59
N ALA A 16 14.85 7.24 -2.87
CA ALA A 16 14.26 8.45 -3.44
C ALA A 16 15.25 9.29 -4.29
N ALA A 17 16.52 9.34 -3.90
CA ALA A 17 17.60 10.00 -4.66
C ALA A 17 18.93 9.44 -4.23
N GLY A 18 19.81 9.13 -5.18
CA GLY A 18 21.18 8.75 -4.87
C GLY A 18 21.96 9.88 -4.20
N GLY A 19 22.79 9.54 -3.21
CA GLY A 19 23.75 10.47 -2.59
C GLY A 19 23.42 11.00 -1.20
N MET A 20 22.26 10.66 -0.62
CA MET A 20 21.99 10.98 0.79
C MET A 20 22.23 9.75 1.68
N ARG A 21 23.22 9.82 2.56
CA ARG A 21 23.63 8.73 3.47
C ARG A 21 22.48 8.11 4.27
N ILE A 22 21.46 8.91 4.63
CA ILE A 22 20.33 8.44 5.39
C ILE A 22 19.51 7.40 4.62
N TYR A 23 19.38 7.53 3.30
CA TYR A 23 18.67 6.53 2.47
C TYR A 23 19.48 5.24 2.33
N ASP A 24 20.80 5.35 2.22
CA ASP A 24 21.69 4.19 2.18
C ASP A 24 21.65 3.40 3.50
N ASP A 25 21.55 4.11 4.65
CA ASP A 25 21.44 3.51 5.97
C ASP A 25 20.09 2.80 6.15
N ILE A 26 19.00 3.42 5.71
CA ILE A 26 17.65 2.82 5.74
C ILE A 26 17.61 1.59 4.84
N GLN A 27 18.14 1.68 3.62
CA GLN A 27 18.15 0.56 2.68
C GLN A 27 18.91 -0.63 3.28
N ARG A 28 20.11 -0.41 3.85
CA ARG A 28 20.87 -1.47 4.53
C ARG A 28 20.09 -2.09 5.69
N ALA A 29 19.44 -1.28 6.50
CA ALA A 29 18.62 -1.79 7.60
C ALA A 29 17.45 -2.67 7.10
N VAL A 30 16.79 -2.28 5.99
CA VAL A 30 15.75 -3.08 5.36
C VAL A 30 16.32 -4.41 4.85
N GLU A 31 17.44 -4.38 4.13
CA GLU A 31 18.11 -5.57 3.60
C GLU A 31 18.52 -6.55 4.72
N GLU A 32 19.04 -6.04 5.84
CA GLU A 32 19.38 -6.86 7.02
C GLU A 32 18.15 -7.51 7.65
N ILE A 33 17.05 -6.77 7.79
CA ILE A 33 15.80 -7.30 8.35
C ILE A 33 15.23 -8.38 7.43
N VAL A 34 15.17 -8.12 6.12
CA VAL A 34 14.70 -9.09 5.13
C VAL A 34 15.58 -10.34 5.13
N GLY A 35 16.91 -10.17 5.17
CA GLY A 35 17.86 -11.28 5.26
C GLY A 35 17.64 -12.15 6.50
N ARG A 36 17.41 -11.54 7.68
CA ARG A 36 17.09 -12.26 8.92
C ARG A 36 15.76 -12.99 8.88
N ILE A 37 14.72 -12.37 8.31
CA ILE A 37 13.40 -13.01 8.17
C ILE A 37 13.50 -14.20 7.22
N ASN A 38 14.08 -14.01 6.05
CA ASN A 38 14.21 -15.07 5.06
C ASN A 38 15.12 -16.20 5.57
N GLY A 39 16.26 -15.90 6.19
CA GLY A 39 17.14 -16.90 6.78
C GLY A 39 16.49 -17.74 7.88
N ARG A 40 15.51 -17.18 8.60
CA ARG A 40 14.80 -17.88 9.67
C ARG A 40 13.59 -18.68 9.19
N PHE A 41 12.90 -18.23 8.15
CA PHE A 41 11.57 -18.75 7.80
C PHE A 41 11.47 -19.29 6.39
N ALA A 42 12.38 -18.96 5.46
CA ALA A 42 12.33 -19.45 4.09
C ALA A 42 12.48 -20.98 4.03
N ARG A 43 11.91 -21.55 3.00
CA ARG A 43 12.07 -22.92 2.58
C ARG A 43 12.48 -22.94 1.12
N ILE A 44 12.85 -24.12 0.58
CA ILE A 44 13.27 -24.26 -0.82
C ILE A 44 12.17 -23.77 -1.78
N ASP A 45 10.92 -24.02 -1.44
CA ASP A 45 9.73 -23.74 -2.23
C ASP A 45 9.00 -22.42 -1.85
N TRP A 46 9.49 -21.70 -0.83
CA TRP A 46 8.80 -20.50 -0.36
C TRP A 46 9.73 -19.51 0.33
N THR A 47 9.62 -18.23 -0.04
CA THR A 47 10.37 -17.12 0.56
C THR A 47 9.37 -16.08 1.09
N PRO A 48 9.38 -15.79 2.42
CA PRO A 48 8.39 -14.91 3.03
C PRO A 48 8.44 -13.46 2.54
N VAL A 49 9.64 -12.94 2.21
CA VAL A 49 9.80 -11.54 1.77
C VAL A 49 10.63 -11.50 0.48
N ARG A 50 10.06 -10.93 -0.56
CA ARG A 50 10.74 -10.60 -1.82
C ARG A 50 11.00 -9.10 -1.85
N LEU A 51 12.27 -8.70 -1.79
CA LEU A 51 12.69 -7.31 -1.82
C LEU A 51 13.12 -6.89 -3.22
N SER A 52 12.55 -5.78 -3.70
CA SER A 52 13.06 -5.06 -4.87
C SER A 52 13.55 -3.68 -4.45
N THR A 53 14.83 -3.40 -4.72
CA THR A 53 15.46 -2.08 -4.51
C THR A 53 15.62 -1.29 -5.81
N ARG A 54 15.20 -1.88 -6.93
CA ARG A 54 15.23 -1.26 -8.25
C ARG A 54 13.87 -0.67 -8.60
N ARG A 55 13.89 0.39 -9.40
CA ARG A 55 12.66 0.96 -9.96
C ARG A 55 11.93 -0.10 -10.78
N ILE A 56 10.67 -0.31 -10.46
CA ILE A 56 9.77 -1.22 -11.17
C ILE A 56 9.14 -0.43 -12.32
N PRO A 57 9.12 -0.94 -13.55
CA PRO A 57 8.37 -0.34 -14.65
C PRO A 57 6.88 -0.21 -14.29
N TYR A 58 6.23 0.85 -14.76
CA TYR A 58 4.85 1.15 -14.36
C TYR A 58 3.87 0.02 -14.72
N GLU A 59 4.01 -0.55 -15.91
CA GLU A 59 3.17 -1.67 -16.38
C GLU A 59 3.33 -2.91 -15.49
N GLU A 60 4.56 -3.18 -15.04
CA GLU A 60 4.83 -4.28 -14.11
C GLU A 60 4.24 -3.99 -12.72
N LEU A 61 4.34 -2.75 -12.23
CA LEU A 61 3.75 -2.34 -10.95
C LEU A 61 2.22 -2.48 -10.98
N VAL A 62 1.56 -2.06 -12.06
CA VAL A 62 0.11 -2.23 -12.24
C VAL A 62 -0.29 -3.71 -12.25
N ALA A 63 0.51 -4.56 -12.90
CA ALA A 63 0.28 -6.01 -12.88
C ALA A 63 0.40 -6.58 -11.46
N TRP A 64 1.41 -6.16 -10.69
CA TRP A 64 1.54 -6.53 -9.27
C TRP A 64 0.34 -6.07 -8.43
N PHE A 65 -0.15 -4.85 -8.64
CA PHE A 65 -1.37 -4.36 -7.96
C PHE A 65 -2.59 -5.21 -8.33
N GLY A 66 -2.72 -5.61 -9.60
CA GLY A 66 -3.79 -6.48 -10.06
C GLY A 66 -3.79 -7.88 -9.42
N GLU A 67 -2.66 -8.38 -8.97
CA GLU A 67 -2.51 -9.73 -8.38
C GLU A 67 -2.41 -9.70 -6.83
N ALA A 68 -2.07 -8.56 -6.23
CA ALA A 68 -1.89 -8.46 -4.78
C ALA A 68 -3.22 -8.55 -4.03
N ASP A 69 -3.40 -9.56 -3.18
CA ASP A 69 -4.58 -9.67 -2.30
C ASP A 69 -4.66 -8.53 -1.28
N VAL A 70 -3.52 -8.07 -0.80
CA VAL A 70 -3.39 -6.97 0.17
C VAL A 70 -2.33 -5.99 -0.32
N CYS A 71 -2.67 -4.72 -0.41
CA CYS A 71 -1.70 -3.64 -0.60
C CYS A 71 -1.48 -2.91 0.74
N TRP A 72 -0.22 -2.76 1.14
CA TRP A 72 0.14 -2.18 2.43
C TRP A 72 0.94 -0.90 2.25
N ILE A 73 0.30 0.25 2.51
CA ILE A 73 0.85 1.59 2.29
C ILE A 73 0.75 2.37 3.61
N THR A 74 1.82 2.39 4.38
CA THR A 74 1.83 2.98 5.72
C THR A 74 2.97 3.99 5.91
N PRO A 75 3.03 5.06 5.09
CA PRO A 75 3.98 6.12 5.33
C PRO A 75 3.70 6.82 6.66
N LEU A 76 4.74 7.40 7.27
CA LEU A 76 4.63 8.17 8.51
C LEU A 76 3.80 9.44 8.31
N ARG A 77 3.87 10.04 7.12
CA ARG A 77 3.09 11.19 6.67
C ARG A 77 3.15 11.31 5.16
N ASP A 78 2.01 11.55 4.53
CA ASP A 78 1.90 11.77 3.09
C ASP A 78 0.67 12.65 2.81
N GLY A 79 0.84 13.69 2.00
CA GLY A 79 -0.23 14.65 1.70
C GLY A 79 -1.32 14.11 0.80
N LEU A 80 -1.01 13.15 -0.08
CA LEU A 80 -1.95 12.64 -1.09
C LEU A 80 -1.95 11.10 -1.17
N ASN A 81 -0.81 10.49 -1.48
CA ASN A 81 -0.60 9.07 -1.74
C ASN A 81 -1.31 8.53 -3.00
N LEU A 82 -0.72 8.82 -4.16
CA LEU A 82 -1.22 8.31 -5.45
C LEU A 82 -1.14 6.78 -5.55
N VAL A 83 -0.14 6.14 -4.91
CA VAL A 83 0.04 4.69 -4.94
C VAL A 83 -1.18 3.95 -4.41
N ALA A 84 -1.84 4.48 -3.37
CA ALA A 84 -3.09 3.92 -2.85
C ALA A 84 -4.21 3.98 -3.90
N LYS A 85 -4.35 5.11 -4.60
CA LYS A 85 -5.34 5.28 -5.67
C LYS A 85 -5.04 4.39 -6.89
N GLU A 86 -3.77 4.24 -7.25
CA GLU A 86 -3.32 3.35 -8.32
C GLU A 86 -3.65 1.88 -8.03
N TYR A 87 -3.43 1.42 -6.79
CA TYR A 87 -3.84 0.08 -6.37
C TYR A 87 -5.36 -0.12 -6.51
N VAL A 88 -6.15 0.80 -5.97
CA VAL A 88 -7.62 0.73 -6.05
C VAL A 88 -8.08 0.68 -7.50
N ALA A 89 -7.55 1.54 -8.38
CA ALA A 89 -7.86 1.56 -9.80
C ALA A 89 -7.50 0.24 -10.50
N ALA A 90 -6.35 -0.35 -10.18
CA ALA A 90 -5.90 -1.63 -10.74
C ALA A 90 -6.78 -2.82 -10.29
N ARG A 91 -7.51 -2.68 -9.17
CA ARG A 91 -8.41 -3.70 -8.61
C ARG A 91 -9.87 -3.50 -9.00
N ARG A 92 -10.17 -2.64 -9.97
CA ARG A 92 -11.55 -2.37 -10.41
C ARG A 92 -12.29 -3.67 -10.78
N GLY A 93 -13.45 -3.89 -10.14
CA GLY A 93 -14.26 -5.09 -10.35
C GLY A 93 -13.68 -6.37 -9.74
N ARG A 94 -12.64 -6.27 -8.90
CA ARG A 94 -12.00 -7.38 -8.18
C ARG A 94 -12.14 -7.20 -6.68
N ASP A 95 -11.82 -8.24 -5.94
CA ASP A 95 -11.58 -8.19 -4.49
C ASP A 95 -10.18 -7.64 -4.17
N GLY A 96 -9.90 -7.39 -2.91
CA GLY A 96 -8.60 -6.94 -2.41
C GLY A 96 -8.74 -6.05 -1.20
N VAL A 97 -7.67 -5.88 -0.45
CA VAL A 97 -7.65 -5.06 0.76
C VAL A 97 -6.55 -4.01 0.65
N LEU A 98 -6.89 -2.77 0.93
CA LEU A 98 -5.94 -1.68 1.12
C LEU A 98 -5.73 -1.47 2.63
N VAL A 99 -4.50 -1.66 3.11
CA VAL A 99 -4.07 -1.19 4.44
C VAL A 99 -3.37 0.15 4.26
N LEU A 100 -3.91 1.20 4.85
CA LEU A 100 -3.48 2.58 4.60
C LEU A 100 -3.15 3.31 5.91
N SER A 101 -2.08 4.10 5.90
CA SER A 101 -1.78 4.98 7.03
C SER A 101 -2.90 6.01 7.24
N GLU A 102 -3.32 6.18 8.50
CA GLU A 102 -4.26 7.24 8.89
C GLU A 102 -3.69 8.66 8.69
N PHE A 103 -2.38 8.79 8.45
CA PHE A 103 -1.70 10.06 8.19
C PHE A 103 -1.48 10.34 6.69
N THR A 104 -2.25 9.71 5.81
CA THR A 104 -2.27 10.03 4.38
C THR A 104 -3.52 10.84 4.03
N GLY A 105 -3.41 11.77 3.07
CA GLY A 105 -4.57 12.48 2.53
C GLY A 105 -5.60 11.53 1.92
N ALA A 106 -5.13 10.48 1.23
CA ALA A 106 -6.00 9.46 0.64
C ALA A 106 -6.87 8.71 1.67
N SER A 107 -6.52 8.68 2.96
CA SER A 107 -7.32 8.01 4.00
C SER A 107 -8.70 8.65 4.20
N VAL A 108 -8.84 9.93 3.89
CA VAL A 108 -10.11 10.65 3.96
C VAL A 108 -11.05 10.26 2.81
N GLU A 109 -10.49 10.02 1.63
CA GLU A 109 -11.23 9.67 0.43
C GLU A 109 -11.51 8.16 0.33
N LEU A 110 -10.51 7.33 0.65
CA LEU A 110 -10.58 5.86 0.50
C LEU A 110 -11.12 5.19 1.78
N GLN A 111 -12.37 5.47 2.12
CA GLN A 111 -13.00 5.01 3.37
C GLN A 111 -13.18 3.49 3.49
N GLY A 112 -13.02 2.74 2.39
CA GLY A 112 -12.96 1.28 2.41
C GLY A 112 -11.65 0.68 2.90
N ALA A 113 -10.59 1.50 3.09
CA ALA A 113 -9.29 1.04 3.56
C ALA A 113 -9.31 0.61 5.03
N VAL A 114 -8.46 -0.35 5.36
CA VAL A 114 -8.13 -0.69 6.76
C VAL A 114 -7.08 0.30 7.23
N LEU A 115 -7.43 1.17 8.19
CA LEU A 115 -6.52 2.20 8.66
C LEU A 115 -5.52 1.66 9.68
N ALA A 116 -4.28 2.09 9.55
CA ALA A 116 -3.19 1.74 10.44
C ALA A 116 -2.41 2.99 10.90
N ASN A 117 -2.03 3.01 12.18
CA ASN A 117 -1.12 4.00 12.71
C ASN A 117 0.33 3.50 12.57
N PRO A 118 1.16 4.08 11.69
CA PRO A 118 2.53 3.63 11.45
C PRO A 118 3.47 3.84 12.64
N TYR A 119 3.08 4.67 13.63
CA TYR A 119 3.82 4.86 14.88
C TYR A 119 3.48 3.82 15.94
N SER A 120 2.52 2.91 15.70
CA SER A 120 2.05 1.90 16.64
C SER A 120 2.17 0.50 16.05
N HIS A 121 3.15 -0.28 16.53
CA HIS A 121 3.27 -1.69 16.15
C HIS A 121 1.97 -2.47 16.34
N GLY A 122 1.27 -2.26 17.47
CA GLY A 122 0.00 -2.94 17.73
C GLY A 122 -1.12 -2.53 16.77
N SER A 123 -1.10 -1.30 16.23
CA SER A 123 -2.04 -0.88 15.18
C SER A 123 -1.71 -1.56 13.85
N MET A 124 -0.44 -1.59 13.48
CA MET A 124 0.05 -2.25 12.26
C MET A 124 -0.27 -3.75 12.28
N ASP A 125 0.00 -4.43 13.40
CA ASP A 125 -0.30 -5.85 13.57
C ASP A 125 -1.80 -6.16 13.46
N ARG A 126 -2.67 -5.33 14.04
CA ARG A 126 -4.12 -5.50 13.93
C ARG A 126 -4.60 -5.28 12.50
N ALA A 127 -4.14 -4.23 11.84
CA ALA A 127 -4.56 -3.92 10.48
C ALA A 127 -4.20 -5.03 9.49
N ILE A 128 -2.98 -5.57 9.56
CA ILE A 128 -2.59 -6.67 8.68
C ILE A 128 -3.31 -7.98 9.05
N ALA A 129 -3.54 -8.24 10.34
CA ALA A 129 -4.30 -9.42 10.76
C ALA A 129 -5.76 -9.35 10.26
N GLU A 130 -6.41 -8.19 10.32
CA GLU A 130 -7.74 -7.94 9.75
C GLU A 130 -7.73 -8.16 8.25
N ALA A 131 -6.80 -7.55 7.52
CA ALA A 131 -6.70 -7.67 6.08
C ALA A 131 -6.55 -9.13 5.60
N LEU A 132 -5.73 -9.92 6.29
CA LEU A 132 -5.45 -11.31 5.91
C LEU A 132 -6.63 -12.28 6.16
N VAL A 133 -7.60 -11.93 7.00
CA VAL A 133 -8.76 -12.79 7.31
C VAL A 133 -10.07 -12.22 6.76
N MET A 134 -10.05 -11.05 6.11
CA MET A 134 -11.24 -10.38 5.59
C MET A 134 -11.96 -11.25 4.58
N PRO A 135 -13.27 -11.50 4.74
CA PRO A 135 -14.05 -12.29 3.79
C PRO A 135 -14.11 -11.64 2.40
N LYS A 136 -14.06 -12.43 1.35
CA LYS A 136 -14.12 -11.94 -0.04
C LYS A 136 -15.32 -11.00 -0.34
N PRO A 137 -16.54 -11.25 0.14
CA PRO A 137 -17.64 -10.32 -0.06
C PRO A 137 -17.38 -8.92 0.53
N GLU A 138 -16.79 -8.85 1.72
CA GLU A 138 -16.42 -7.58 2.35
C GLU A 138 -15.29 -6.87 1.59
N GLN A 139 -14.28 -7.63 1.11
CA GLN A 139 -13.23 -7.08 0.25
C GLN A 139 -13.82 -6.41 -1.00
N CYS A 140 -14.78 -7.09 -1.67
CA CYS A 140 -15.45 -6.56 -2.86
C CYS A 140 -16.25 -5.29 -2.54
N GLU A 141 -17.02 -5.28 -1.46
CA GLU A 141 -17.83 -4.11 -1.05
C GLU A 141 -16.94 -2.89 -0.76
N ARG A 142 -15.89 -3.09 0.04
CA ARG A 142 -14.92 -2.03 0.37
C ARG A 142 -14.21 -1.52 -0.90
N MET A 143 -13.83 -2.43 -1.81
CA MET A 143 -13.17 -2.06 -3.06
C MET A 143 -14.09 -1.26 -3.99
N VAL A 144 -15.38 -1.61 -4.09
CA VAL A 144 -16.38 -0.84 -4.85
C VAL A 144 -16.49 0.59 -4.32
N THR A 145 -16.59 0.76 -3.00
CA THR A 145 -16.64 2.08 -2.35
C THR A 145 -15.38 2.92 -2.68
N MET A 146 -14.20 2.32 -2.58
CA MET A 146 -12.96 3.02 -2.91
C MET A 146 -12.82 3.36 -4.40
N ASN A 147 -13.26 2.46 -5.30
CA ASN A 147 -13.26 2.74 -6.73
C ASN A 147 -14.19 3.91 -7.10
N GLN A 148 -15.37 4.00 -6.49
CA GLN A 148 -16.27 5.15 -6.67
C GLN A 148 -15.59 6.45 -6.27
N ALA A 149 -14.90 6.47 -5.12
CA ALA A 149 -14.15 7.65 -4.70
C ALA A 149 -13.03 8.02 -5.69
N VAL A 150 -12.28 7.04 -6.22
CA VAL A 150 -11.22 7.30 -7.21
C VAL A 150 -11.80 7.86 -8.52
N GLU A 151 -12.98 7.41 -8.93
CA GLU A 151 -13.67 7.92 -10.12
C GLU A 151 -14.24 9.33 -9.92
N GLU A 152 -14.67 9.66 -8.72
CA GLU A 152 -15.23 10.98 -8.37
C GLU A 152 -14.13 12.03 -8.18
N PHE A 153 -13.07 11.70 -7.44
CA PHE A 153 -11.98 12.62 -7.12
C PHE A 153 -10.87 12.61 -8.19
N THR A 154 -11.24 12.98 -9.43
CA THR A 154 -10.28 13.13 -10.53
C THR A 154 -9.52 14.45 -10.46
N VAL A 155 -8.48 14.60 -11.29
CA VAL A 155 -7.74 15.87 -11.40
C VAL A 155 -8.62 17.00 -11.91
N GLU A 156 -9.59 16.71 -12.78
CA GLU A 156 -10.59 17.67 -13.27
C GLU A 156 -11.46 18.16 -12.13
N HIS A 157 -12.02 17.24 -11.33
CA HIS A 157 -12.83 17.58 -10.16
C HIS A 157 -12.05 18.45 -9.15
N TRP A 158 -10.79 18.07 -8.86
CA TRP A 158 -9.92 18.88 -8.01
C TRP A 158 -9.69 20.30 -8.58
N ALA A 159 -9.42 20.41 -9.88
CA ALA A 159 -9.21 21.70 -10.53
C ALA A 159 -10.47 22.58 -10.48
N GLU A 160 -11.65 22.00 -10.72
CA GLU A 160 -12.94 22.71 -10.63
C GLU A 160 -13.21 23.23 -9.23
N GLN A 161 -12.95 22.43 -8.19
CA GLN A 161 -13.08 22.89 -6.80
C GLN A 161 -12.15 24.06 -6.48
N GLN A 162 -10.87 23.97 -6.86
CA GLN A 162 -9.91 25.05 -6.61
C GLN A 162 -10.30 26.35 -7.34
N LEU A 163 -10.73 26.26 -8.59
CA LEU A 163 -11.19 27.40 -9.37
C LEU A 163 -12.49 27.99 -8.81
N GLY A 164 -13.40 27.15 -8.32
CA GLY A 164 -14.64 27.56 -7.66
C GLY A 164 -14.39 28.37 -6.39
N GLU A 165 -13.46 27.94 -5.54
CA GLU A 165 -13.09 28.68 -4.32
C GLU A 165 -12.42 30.03 -4.63
N LEU A 166 -11.58 30.10 -5.67
CA LEU A 166 -10.92 31.33 -6.10
C LEU A 166 -11.89 32.36 -6.69
N SER A 167 -13.01 31.90 -7.27
CA SER A 167 -14.02 32.81 -7.87
C SER A 167 -14.95 33.45 -6.84
N VAL A 168 -14.90 33.06 -5.57
CA VAL A 168 -15.70 33.59 -4.44
C VAL A 168 -14.93 34.67 -3.68
N LEU A 169 -13.65 34.86 -3.97
CA LEU A 169 -12.79 35.92 -3.40
C LEU A 169 -12.78 37.17 -4.29
#